data_526d27a32963586c7f3a44d48489d9c1
#
_entry.id   526d27a32963586c7f3a44d48489d9c1
#
_cell.length_a   1.000
_cell.length_b   1.000
_cell.length_c   1.000
_cell.angle_alpha   90.00
_cell.angle_beta   90.00
_cell.angle_gamma   90.00
#
_symmetry.space_group_name_H-M   'P 1'
#
loop_
_entity.id
_entity.type
_entity.pdbx_description
1 polymer ?
#
loop_
_entity_poly.entity_id
_entity_poly.type
_entity_poly.pdbx_seq_one_letter_code
_entity_poly.pdbx_strand_id
1 'polypeptide(L)'
;MNNHVVIMAGGIGSRFWPMSTPECPKQFIDILGCGKTLIQLTVERFGNVCPQENMWVVTSEKYIDTIREQLPGIPESNILAEPCPRNTAPCIAYACWKIKKKYPEANIVVTPSDQVVIDATEFRRVIEKALLFTDKSSAIITLGIKPARPETGYGYISAGEPITRDKEIFHVEAFKEKPDKETAEKYLAAGNYFWNAGIFVWNVRTITAVMRVYAPGIAQIFDRIYPDFYTEREEESVKKLFPTAESISIDYAVMEKAEEIYVLPAQMGWSDLGTWGALHTLLPKDKEGNATAVSYTHLTLPTNREV
;
A
#
# COMPACT_ATOMS: atom_id res chain seq x y z
N MET A 1 -1.37 -4.32 -22.01
CA MET A 1 -2.11 -4.33 -20.72
C MET A 1 -2.34 -2.90 -20.29
N ASN A 2 -3.51 -2.59 -19.76
CA ASN A 2 -3.85 -1.27 -19.21
C ASN A 2 -3.58 -1.30 -17.69
N ASN A 3 -2.30 -1.24 -17.31
CA ASN A 3 -1.87 -1.33 -15.93
C ASN A 3 -1.89 0.04 -15.28
N HIS A 4 -2.44 0.12 -14.07
CA HIS A 4 -2.46 1.30 -13.22
C HIS A 4 -1.91 0.97 -11.84
N VAL A 5 -1.30 1.95 -11.19
CA VAL A 5 -0.82 1.83 -9.80
C VAL A 5 -1.54 2.85 -8.95
N VAL A 6 -2.10 2.42 -7.83
CA VAL A 6 -2.73 3.27 -6.81
C VAL A 6 -1.84 3.27 -5.57
N ILE A 7 -1.31 4.42 -5.23
CA ILE A 7 -0.43 4.64 -4.08
C ILE A 7 -1.25 5.28 -2.96
N MET A 8 -1.41 4.56 -1.85
CA MET A 8 -2.12 5.06 -0.67
C MET A 8 -1.17 5.88 0.20
N ALA A 9 -1.40 7.18 0.30
CA ALA A 9 -0.54 8.14 1.01
C ALA A 9 -1.27 8.96 2.09
N GLY A 10 -2.33 8.39 2.68
CA GLY A 10 -3.16 9.06 3.70
C GLY A 10 -2.70 8.88 5.16
N GLY A 11 -1.71 8.02 5.42
CA GLY A 11 -1.23 7.72 6.77
C GLY A 11 -0.48 8.86 7.44
N ILE A 12 -0.65 9.04 8.78
CA ILE A 12 0.02 10.08 9.57
C ILE A 12 1.43 9.65 10.02
N GLY A 13 1.78 8.36 9.94
CA GLY A 13 3.13 7.83 10.20
C GLY A 13 3.73 8.15 11.57
N SER A 14 2.94 8.31 12.63
CA SER A 14 3.33 8.79 13.97
C SER A 14 4.41 7.98 14.68
N ARG A 15 4.68 6.76 14.25
CA ARG A 15 5.63 5.82 14.90
C ARG A 15 7.10 6.23 14.81
N PHE A 16 7.43 7.18 13.91
CA PHE A 16 8.80 7.71 13.75
C PHE A 16 8.99 9.09 14.39
N TRP A 17 8.11 9.44 15.34
CA TRP A 17 8.36 10.66 16.13
C TRP A 17 9.77 10.63 16.77
N PRO A 18 10.56 11.71 16.76
CA PRO A 18 10.22 13.07 16.30
C PRO A 18 10.44 13.33 14.80
N MET A 19 10.96 12.38 14.02
CA MET A 19 11.21 12.59 12.59
C MET A 19 9.91 12.76 11.80
N SER A 20 8.87 11.95 12.09
CA SER A 20 7.55 12.10 11.47
C SER A 20 6.60 12.84 12.39
N THR A 21 5.86 13.78 11.83
CA THR A 21 4.83 14.57 12.49
C THR A 21 3.53 14.54 11.66
N PRO A 22 2.40 15.02 12.20
CA PRO A 22 1.19 15.16 11.39
C PRO A 22 1.32 16.12 10.21
N GLU A 23 2.29 17.06 10.25
CA GLU A 23 2.60 17.99 9.16
C GLU A 23 3.52 17.36 8.12
N CYS A 24 4.40 16.44 8.56
CA CYS A 24 5.35 15.73 7.69
C CYS A 24 5.36 14.23 8.04
N PRO A 25 4.39 13.46 7.53
CA PRO A 25 4.35 12.00 7.71
C PRO A 25 5.53 11.29 7.09
N LYS A 26 5.82 10.07 7.58
CA LYS A 26 7.03 9.32 7.21
C LYS A 26 7.19 9.09 5.70
N GLN A 27 6.11 8.96 4.96
CA GLN A 27 6.17 8.76 3.50
C GLN A 27 6.77 9.94 2.73
N PHE A 28 6.77 11.14 3.32
CA PHE A 28 7.31 12.35 2.73
C PHE A 28 8.73 12.70 3.22
N ILE A 29 9.36 11.80 3.97
CA ILE A 29 10.68 11.98 4.56
C ILE A 29 11.69 11.05 3.88
N ASP A 30 12.92 11.54 3.67
CA ASP A 30 14.09 10.72 3.35
C ASP A 30 14.61 10.03 4.61
N ILE A 31 13.89 8.99 5.05
CA ILE A 31 14.23 8.26 6.28
C ILE A 31 15.45 7.33 6.12
N LEU A 32 15.80 7.01 4.87
CA LEU A 32 16.95 6.15 4.54
C LEU A 32 18.23 6.95 4.30
N GLY A 33 18.15 8.29 4.18
CA GLY A 33 19.30 9.14 3.88
C GLY A 33 19.84 8.95 2.45
N CYS A 34 19.00 8.55 1.50
CA CYS A 34 19.40 8.27 0.12
C CYS A 34 19.06 9.42 -0.86
N GLY A 35 18.60 10.56 -0.37
CA GLY A 35 18.21 11.72 -1.17
C GLY A 35 16.80 11.64 -1.75
N LYS A 36 15.99 10.64 -1.34
CA LYS A 36 14.61 10.43 -1.82
C LYS A 36 13.70 10.04 -0.68
N THR A 37 12.48 10.57 -0.71
CA THR A 37 11.43 10.20 0.24
C THR A 37 10.85 8.83 -0.07
N LEU A 38 10.17 8.18 0.90
CA LEU A 38 9.60 6.84 0.69
C LEU A 38 8.58 6.81 -0.45
N ILE A 39 7.78 7.87 -0.62
CA ILE A 39 6.82 7.93 -1.72
C ILE A 39 7.51 8.06 -3.08
N GLN A 40 8.62 8.80 -3.17
CA GLN A 40 9.43 8.89 -4.39
C GLN A 40 10.03 7.55 -4.75
N LEU A 41 10.59 6.83 -3.76
CA LEU A 41 11.10 5.46 -3.96
C LEU A 41 9.99 4.50 -4.39
N THR A 42 8.77 4.69 -3.89
CA THR A 42 7.61 3.89 -4.30
C THR A 42 7.26 4.14 -5.77
N VAL A 43 7.16 5.40 -6.21
CA VAL A 43 6.89 5.74 -7.61
C VAL A 43 7.97 5.18 -8.54
N GLU A 44 9.25 5.34 -8.21
CA GLU A 44 10.36 4.83 -9.01
C GLU A 44 10.32 3.31 -9.17
N ARG A 45 10.00 2.60 -8.10
CA ARG A 45 9.88 1.13 -8.10
C ARG A 45 8.89 0.62 -9.14
N PHE A 46 7.82 1.38 -9.39
CA PHE A 46 6.81 1.06 -10.39
C PHE A 46 7.11 1.61 -11.79
N GLY A 47 8.13 2.42 -11.99
CA GLY A 47 8.43 3.08 -13.27
C GLY A 47 8.63 2.12 -14.45
N ASN A 48 9.04 0.87 -14.18
CA ASN A 48 9.15 -0.18 -15.19
C ASN A 48 7.89 -1.06 -15.33
N VAL A 49 6.88 -0.86 -14.47
CA VAL A 49 5.62 -1.63 -14.47
C VAL A 49 4.53 -0.89 -15.21
N CYS A 50 4.43 0.42 -14.97
CA CYS A 50 3.50 1.29 -15.68
C CYS A 50 4.07 2.73 -15.77
N PRO A 51 3.66 3.50 -16.78
CA PRO A 51 4.09 4.89 -16.92
C PRO A 51 3.44 5.78 -15.84
N GLN A 52 4.07 6.94 -15.54
CA GLN A 52 3.60 7.81 -14.46
C GLN A 52 2.20 8.37 -14.68
N GLU A 53 1.79 8.55 -15.93
CA GLU A 53 0.42 8.96 -16.28
C GLU A 53 -0.67 7.95 -15.88
N ASN A 54 -0.29 6.70 -15.58
CA ASN A 54 -1.16 5.65 -15.05
C ASN A 54 -0.96 5.41 -13.54
N MET A 55 -0.15 6.23 -12.88
CA MET A 55 -0.01 6.20 -11.43
C MET A 55 -0.98 7.18 -10.78
N TRP A 56 -1.57 6.77 -9.67
CA TRP A 56 -2.59 7.48 -8.90
C TRP A 56 -2.14 7.59 -7.46
N VAL A 57 -2.33 8.73 -6.84
CA VAL A 57 -2.03 8.93 -5.42
C VAL A 57 -3.30 9.30 -4.69
N VAL A 58 -3.66 8.55 -3.67
CA VAL A 58 -4.78 8.89 -2.77
C VAL A 58 -4.20 9.40 -1.47
N THR A 59 -4.54 10.62 -1.10
CA THR A 59 -3.97 11.31 0.06
C THR A 59 -5.00 12.23 0.73
N SER A 60 -4.69 12.73 1.93
CA SER A 60 -5.49 13.78 2.58
C SER A 60 -5.35 15.10 1.83
N GLU A 61 -6.43 15.91 1.80
CA GLU A 61 -6.40 17.27 1.21
C GLU A 61 -5.19 18.10 1.68
N LYS A 62 -4.76 17.96 2.93
CA LYS A 62 -3.64 18.72 3.50
C LYS A 62 -2.26 18.37 2.92
N TYR A 63 -2.11 17.23 2.22
CA TYR A 63 -0.82 16.80 1.67
C TYR A 63 -0.73 16.97 0.15
N ILE A 64 -1.73 17.52 -0.50
CA ILE A 64 -1.77 17.67 -1.97
C ILE A 64 -0.56 18.45 -2.47
N ASP A 65 -0.23 19.56 -1.84
CA ASP A 65 0.91 20.40 -2.27
C ASP A 65 2.24 19.68 -2.10
N THR A 66 2.40 18.90 -1.02
CA THR A 66 3.57 18.03 -0.83
C THR A 66 3.66 16.95 -1.93
N ILE A 67 2.53 16.36 -2.33
CA ILE A 67 2.51 15.39 -3.44
C ILE A 67 2.93 16.06 -4.75
N ARG A 68 2.40 17.26 -5.07
CA ARG A 68 2.77 18.02 -6.27
C ARG A 68 4.26 18.34 -6.32
N GLU A 69 4.83 18.74 -5.19
CA GLU A 69 6.25 19.04 -5.07
C GLU A 69 7.13 17.80 -5.23
N GLN A 70 6.79 16.72 -4.53
CA GLN A 70 7.62 15.51 -4.51
C GLN A 70 7.44 14.61 -5.72
N LEU A 71 6.28 14.66 -6.39
CA LEU A 71 5.90 13.79 -7.51
C LEU A 71 5.41 14.61 -8.73
N PRO A 72 6.23 15.52 -9.29
CA PRO A 72 5.80 16.43 -10.37
C PRO A 72 5.42 15.69 -11.67
N GLY A 73 5.78 14.41 -11.82
CA GLY A 73 5.41 13.59 -12.98
C GLY A 73 4.04 12.93 -12.89
N ILE A 74 3.36 12.98 -11.75
CA ILE A 74 2.00 12.45 -11.60
C ILE A 74 0.99 13.49 -12.10
N PRO A 75 0.09 13.14 -13.04
CA PRO A 75 -0.95 14.07 -13.51
C PRO A 75 -1.83 14.56 -12.36
N GLU A 76 -2.20 15.85 -12.39
CA GLU A 76 -3.06 16.47 -11.37
C GLU A 76 -4.40 15.70 -11.20
N SER A 77 -4.98 15.22 -12.30
CA SER A 77 -6.22 14.44 -12.29
C SER A 77 -6.11 13.10 -11.54
N ASN A 78 -4.88 12.65 -11.28
CA ASN A 78 -4.58 11.37 -10.64
C ASN A 78 -4.20 11.55 -9.16
N ILE A 79 -4.14 12.79 -8.65
CA ILE A 79 -3.99 13.09 -7.23
C ILE A 79 -5.39 13.18 -6.63
N LEU A 80 -5.75 12.20 -5.83
CA LEU A 80 -7.09 12.06 -5.24
C LEU A 80 -7.07 12.52 -3.79
N ALA A 81 -7.83 13.57 -3.50
CA ALA A 81 -7.94 14.16 -2.18
C ALA A 81 -9.05 13.49 -1.36
N GLU A 82 -8.70 12.86 -0.25
CA GLU A 82 -9.68 12.39 0.74
C GLU A 82 -10.10 13.56 1.64
N PRO A 83 -11.40 13.91 1.70
CA PRO A 83 -11.86 15.01 2.55
C PRO A 83 -11.76 14.70 4.05
N CYS A 84 -11.70 13.43 4.42
CA CYS A 84 -11.46 12.97 5.79
C CYS A 84 -10.90 11.54 5.80
N PRO A 85 -10.19 11.11 6.86
CA PRO A 85 -9.66 9.75 6.96
C PRO A 85 -10.79 8.72 7.14
N ARG A 86 -10.83 7.70 6.27
CA ARG A 86 -11.82 6.60 6.31
C ARG A 86 -11.18 5.21 6.19
N ASN A 87 -9.87 5.09 6.45
CA ASN A 87 -9.12 3.85 6.32
C ASN A 87 -9.02 3.38 4.84
N THR A 88 -8.48 2.18 4.60
CA THR A 88 -8.03 1.77 3.26
C THR A 88 -9.15 1.32 2.31
N ALA A 89 -10.30 0.82 2.80
CA ALA A 89 -11.36 0.38 1.88
C ALA A 89 -12.01 1.55 1.11
N PRO A 90 -12.43 2.68 1.73
CA PRO A 90 -12.90 3.85 0.98
C PRO A 90 -11.82 4.51 0.13
N CYS A 91 -10.57 4.54 0.60
CA CYS A 91 -9.42 5.02 -0.16
C CYS A 91 -9.28 4.28 -1.50
N ILE A 92 -9.26 2.94 -1.44
CA ILE A 92 -9.15 2.06 -2.61
C ILE A 92 -10.39 2.18 -3.51
N ALA A 93 -11.59 2.24 -2.93
CA ALA A 93 -12.83 2.41 -3.68
C ALA A 93 -12.81 3.70 -4.48
N TYR A 94 -12.38 4.82 -3.88
CA TYR A 94 -12.29 6.11 -4.57
C TYR A 94 -11.44 6.00 -5.85
N ALA A 95 -10.22 5.47 -5.73
CA ALA A 95 -9.34 5.28 -6.88
C ALA A 95 -9.95 4.31 -7.91
N CYS A 96 -10.42 3.15 -7.46
CA CYS A 96 -10.93 2.13 -8.37
C CYS A 96 -12.16 2.57 -9.17
N TRP A 97 -13.13 3.26 -8.55
CA TRP A 97 -14.30 3.79 -9.25
C TRP A 97 -13.93 4.89 -10.24
N LYS A 98 -13.02 5.80 -9.84
CA LYS A 98 -12.57 6.86 -10.75
C LYS A 98 -11.76 6.30 -11.94
N ILE A 99 -10.86 5.37 -11.69
CA ILE A 99 -10.12 4.67 -12.76
C ILE A 99 -11.09 3.94 -13.70
N LYS A 100 -12.05 3.19 -13.15
CA LYS A 100 -13.05 2.45 -13.93
C LYS A 100 -13.85 3.33 -14.89
N LYS A 101 -14.15 4.57 -14.50
CA LYS A 101 -14.91 5.52 -15.33
C LYS A 101 -14.22 5.80 -16.66
N LYS A 102 -12.89 5.87 -16.66
CA LYS A 102 -12.08 6.17 -17.84
C LYS A 102 -11.46 4.90 -18.45
N TYR A 103 -11.13 3.93 -17.61
CA TYR A 103 -10.43 2.70 -17.98
C TYR A 103 -11.17 1.46 -17.45
N PRO A 104 -12.27 1.03 -18.08
CA PRO A 104 -13.15 -0.04 -17.56
C PRO A 104 -12.50 -1.43 -17.51
N GLU A 105 -11.36 -1.61 -18.22
CA GLU A 105 -10.59 -2.85 -18.29
C GLU A 105 -9.24 -2.71 -17.55
N ALA A 106 -9.07 -1.69 -16.70
CA ALA A 106 -7.81 -1.46 -16.01
C ALA A 106 -7.43 -2.63 -15.09
N ASN A 107 -6.15 -3.00 -15.13
CA ASN A 107 -5.54 -3.88 -14.15
C ASN A 107 -4.78 -3.03 -13.14
N ILE A 108 -5.06 -3.19 -11.84
CA ILE A 108 -4.65 -2.23 -10.81
C ILE A 108 -3.77 -2.92 -9.79
N VAL A 109 -2.62 -2.30 -9.49
CA VAL A 109 -1.83 -2.58 -8.28
C VAL A 109 -2.14 -1.49 -7.26
N VAL A 110 -2.51 -1.89 -6.04
CA VAL A 110 -2.64 -0.99 -4.89
C VAL A 110 -1.46 -1.22 -3.97
N THR A 111 -0.82 -0.15 -3.51
CA THR A 111 0.36 -0.22 -2.64
C THR A 111 0.36 0.90 -1.59
N PRO A 112 0.85 0.66 -0.38
CA PRO A 112 1.23 1.73 0.54
C PRO A 112 2.40 2.57 0.00
N SER A 113 2.49 3.83 0.42
CA SER A 113 3.52 4.79 0.02
C SER A 113 4.79 4.76 0.87
N ASP A 114 4.79 3.98 1.96
CA ASP A 114 5.72 4.14 3.08
C ASP A 114 6.53 2.89 3.41
N GLN A 115 6.58 1.92 2.47
CA GLN A 115 7.30 0.66 2.60
C GLN A 115 8.65 0.70 1.87
N VAL A 116 9.62 -0.04 2.39
CA VAL A 116 10.90 -0.28 1.74
C VAL A 116 10.90 -1.64 1.05
N VAL A 117 11.49 -1.68 -0.12
CA VAL A 117 11.79 -2.90 -0.87
C VAL A 117 13.23 -2.78 -1.37
N ILE A 118 14.06 -3.77 -1.07
CA ILE A 118 15.50 -3.75 -1.40
C ILE A 118 15.74 -4.35 -2.79
N ASP A 119 15.12 -5.49 -3.09
CA ASP A 119 15.27 -6.16 -4.38
C ASP A 119 14.19 -5.69 -5.37
N ALA A 120 14.53 -4.66 -6.14
CA ALA A 120 13.65 -4.10 -7.17
C ALA A 120 13.42 -5.08 -8.33
N THR A 121 14.35 -6.00 -8.60
CA THR A 121 14.21 -6.99 -9.67
C THR A 121 13.17 -8.04 -9.32
N GLU A 122 13.27 -8.60 -8.12
CA GLU A 122 12.26 -9.55 -7.62
C GLU A 122 10.91 -8.88 -7.44
N PHE A 123 10.85 -7.64 -6.92
CA PHE A 123 9.63 -6.87 -6.84
C PHE A 123 8.94 -6.76 -8.20
N ARG A 124 9.68 -6.35 -9.23
CA ARG A 124 9.15 -6.23 -10.58
C ARG A 124 8.62 -7.56 -11.09
N ARG A 125 9.39 -8.64 -10.94
CA ARG A 125 9.01 -10.00 -11.36
C ARG A 125 7.66 -10.42 -10.77
N VAL A 126 7.48 -10.25 -9.46
CA VAL A 126 6.24 -10.68 -8.78
C VAL A 126 5.05 -9.79 -9.14
N ILE A 127 5.25 -8.47 -9.31
CA ILE A 127 4.18 -7.56 -9.75
C ILE A 127 3.74 -7.88 -11.17
N GLU A 128 4.69 -8.06 -12.11
CA GLU A 128 4.37 -8.42 -13.50
C GLU A 128 3.62 -9.76 -13.57
N LYS A 129 4.03 -10.74 -12.76
CA LYS A 129 3.36 -12.05 -12.65
C LYS A 129 1.95 -11.91 -12.10
N ALA A 130 1.75 -11.13 -11.05
CA ALA A 130 0.43 -10.87 -10.46
C ALA A 130 -0.50 -10.16 -11.46
N LEU A 131 0.00 -9.17 -12.19
CA LEU A 131 -0.74 -8.46 -13.23
C LEU A 131 -1.15 -9.39 -14.38
N LEU A 132 -0.25 -10.26 -14.84
CA LEU A 132 -0.57 -11.25 -15.87
C LEU A 132 -1.67 -12.22 -15.45
N PHE A 133 -1.70 -12.60 -14.19
CA PHE A 133 -2.70 -13.51 -13.65
C PHE A 133 -4.06 -12.85 -13.51
N THR A 134 -4.11 -11.62 -13.00
CA THR A 134 -5.36 -10.88 -12.74
C THR A 134 -5.98 -10.28 -14.00
N ASP A 135 -5.20 -10.04 -15.06
CA ASP A 135 -5.70 -9.53 -16.34
C ASP A 135 -6.74 -10.46 -17.00
N LYS A 136 -6.61 -11.77 -16.76
CA LYS A 136 -7.43 -12.81 -17.40
C LYS A 136 -8.30 -13.60 -16.41
N SER A 137 -8.45 -13.12 -15.20
CA SER A 137 -9.22 -13.81 -14.16
C SER A 137 -10.00 -12.84 -13.28
N SER A 138 -10.93 -13.35 -12.49
CA SER A 138 -11.61 -12.62 -11.42
C SER A 138 -10.88 -12.69 -10.09
N ALA A 139 -9.59 -13.03 -10.11
CA ALA A 139 -8.80 -13.19 -8.91
C ALA A 139 -8.38 -11.85 -8.28
N ILE A 140 -8.19 -11.90 -6.98
CA ILE A 140 -7.47 -10.90 -6.19
C ILE A 140 -6.15 -11.53 -5.76
N ILE A 141 -5.02 -10.91 -6.05
CA ILE A 141 -3.71 -11.32 -5.54
C ILE A 141 -3.24 -10.37 -4.45
N THR A 142 -2.70 -10.92 -3.38
CA THR A 142 -1.89 -10.19 -2.40
C THR A 142 -0.46 -10.72 -2.39
N LEU A 143 0.53 -9.86 -2.13
CA LEU A 143 1.91 -10.30 -1.95
C LEU A 143 2.13 -10.78 -0.51
N GLY A 144 2.72 -11.96 -0.40
CA GLY A 144 3.04 -12.59 0.88
C GLY A 144 4.53 -12.56 1.19
N ILE A 145 4.92 -12.10 2.37
CA ILE A 145 6.30 -12.07 2.82
C ILE A 145 6.54 -13.20 3.83
N LYS A 146 7.57 -14.00 3.64
CA LYS A 146 7.89 -15.08 4.57
C LYS A 146 8.21 -14.51 5.96
N PRO A 147 7.47 -14.92 7.01
CA PRO A 147 7.73 -14.43 8.36
C PRO A 147 9.12 -14.86 8.86
N ALA A 148 9.86 -13.93 9.46
CA ALA A 148 11.13 -14.18 10.11
C ALA A 148 11.03 -14.14 11.65
N ARG A 149 9.91 -13.66 12.19
CA ARG A 149 9.62 -13.49 13.62
C ARG A 149 8.11 -13.46 13.86
N PRO A 150 7.62 -13.69 15.10
CA PRO A 150 6.20 -13.59 15.43
C PRO A 150 5.77 -12.10 15.58
N GLU A 151 5.52 -11.42 14.45
CA GLU A 151 5.13 -10.02 14.41
C GLU A 151 3.63 -9.87 14.65
N THR A 152 3.23 -9.04 15.62
CA THR A 152 1.81 -8.80 15.96
C THR A 152 1.22 -7.57 15.29
N GLY A 153 2.05 -6.77 14.62
CA GLY A 153 1.64 -5.55 13.91
C GLY A 153 1.19 -5.79 12.47
N TYR A 154 1.33 -7.03 11.94
CA TYR A 154 1.03 -7.38 10.55
C TYR A 154 -0.16 -8.31 10.44
N GLY A 155 -0.81 -8.30 9.28
CA GLY A 155 -1.72 -9.34 8.86
C GLY A 155 -0.97 -10.62 8.46
N TYR A 156 -1.57 -11.77 8.69
CA TYR A 156 -1.07 -13.09 8.30
C TYR A 156 -2.02 -13.74 7.30
N ILE A 157 -1.43 -14.40 6.31
CA ILE A 157 -2.13 -15.10 5.24
C ILE A 157 -1.74 -16.58 5.31
N SER A 158 -2.71 -17.47 5.53
CA SER A 158 -2.51 -18.91 5.40
C SER A 158 -2.57 -19.29 3.93
N ALA A 159 -1.46 -19.81 3.40
CA ALA A 159 -1.43 -20.36 2.06
C ALA A 159 -1.88 -21.81 2.06
N GLY A 160 -2.85 -22.12 1.22
CA GLY A 160 -3.31 -23.46 0.92
C GLY A 160 -2.54 -24.10 -0.24
N GLU A 161 -3.25 -24.87 -1.06
CA GLU A 161 -2.63 -25.54 -2.20
C GLU A 161 -2.24 -24.54 -3.31
N PRO A 162 -1.12 -24.79 -4.00
CA PRO A 162 -0.74 -24.00 -5.16
C PRO A 162 -1.73 -24.23 -6.30
N ILE A 163 -1.98 -23.21 -7.11
CA ILE A 163 -2.84 -23.37 -8.26
C ILE A 163 -2.21 -24.30 -9.31
N THR A 164 -3.06 -25.03 -10.04
CA THR A 164 -2.60 -26.06 -10.99
C THR A 164 -1.71 -25.49 -12.11
N ARG A 165 -1.97 -24.26 -12.54
CA ARG A 165 -1.27 -23.62 -13.66
C ARG A 165 0.03 -22.90 -13.27
N ASP A 166 0.18 -22.58 -11.98
CA ASP A 166 1.33 -21.84 -11.46
C ASP A 166 1.63 -22.22 -10.01
N LYS A 167 2.75 -22.91 -9.81
CA LYS A 167 3.16 -23.42 -8.50
C LYS A 167 3.62 -22.34 -7.51
N GLU A 168 3.78 -21.10 -7.95
CA GLU A 168 4.17 -19.98 -7.08
C GLU A 168 2.95 -19.20 -6.54
N ILE A 169 1.75 -19.40 -7.09
CA ILE A 169 0.53 -18.75 -6.64
C ILE A 169 -0.30 -19.75 -5.84
N PHE A 170 -0.71 -19.38 -4.62
CA PHE A 170 -1.43 -20.24 -3.70
C PHE A 170 -2.82 -19.67 -3.42
N HIS A 171 -3.80 -20.55 -3.24
CA HIS A 171 -5.08 -20.14 -2.65
C HIS A 171 -4.87 -19.62 -1.23
N VAL A 172 -5.61 -18.59 -0.85
CA VAL A 172 -5.66 -18.13 0.54
C VAL A 172 -6.74 -18.92 1.27
N GLU A 173 -6.33 -19.66 2.32
CA GLU A 173 -7.27 -20.38 3.18
C GLU A 173 -7.81 -19.53 4.31
N ALA A 174 -6.98 -18.65 4.85
CA ALA A 174 -7.36 -17.72 5.90
C ALA A 174 -6.54 -16.43 5.83
N PHE A 175 -7.19 -15.35 6.15
CA PHE A 175 -6.58 -14.04 6.33
C PHE A 175 -6.84 -13.61 7.79
N LYS A 176 -5.80 -13.21 8.51
CA LYS A 176 -5.92 -12.82 9.92
C LYS A 176 -5.12 -11.55 10.20
N GLU A 177 -5.84 -10.49 10.50
CA GLU A 177 -5.23 -9.18 10.77
C GLU A 177 -4.79 -9.09 12.24
N LYS A 178 -3.52 -8.75 12.46
CA LYS A 178 -2.90 -8.44 13.76
C LYS A 178 -3.22 -9.45 14.88
N PRO A 179 -2.73 -10.69 14.79
CA PRO A 179 -2.94 -11.71 15.81
C PRO A 179 -2.23 -11.33 17.12
N ASP A 180 -2.62 -11.98 18.22
CA ASP A 180 -1.83 -11.93 19.44
C ASP A 180 -0.49 -12.69 19.29
N LYS A 181 0.41 -12.52 20.26
CA LYS A 181 1.76 -13.08 20.18
C LYS A 181 1.77 -14.61 20.11
N GLU A 182 0.93 -15.27 20.91
CA GLU A 182 0.85 -16.75 20.94
C GLU A 182 0.38 -17.29 19.58
N THR A 183 -0.59 -16.65 18.98
CA THR A 183 -1.09 -16.99 17.65
C THR A 183 -0.03 -16.73 16.57
N ALA A 184 0.69 -15.61 16.64
CA ALA A 184 1.79 -15.31 15.71
C ALA A 184 2.94 -16.32 15.80
N GLU A 185 3.28 -16.81 17.00
CA GLU A 185 4.25 -17.87 17.21
C GLU A 185 3.80 -19.20 16.57
N LYS A 186 2.51 -19.54 16.70
CA LYS A 186 1.91 -20.71 16.04
C LYS A 186 1.99 -20.62 14.52
N TYR A 187 1.69 -19.45 13.96
CA TYR A 187 1.76 -19.20 12.52
C TYR A 187 3.19 -19.31 11.97
N LEU A 188 4.16 -18.80 12.73
CA LEU A 188 5.57 -18.91 12.37
C LEU A 188 6.02 -20.38 12.36
N ALA A 189 5.62 -21.15 13.36
CA ALA A 189 5.96 -22.57 13.48
C ALA A 189 5.28 -23.45 12.41
N ALA A 190 4.06 -23.12 11.98
CA ALA A 190 3.32 -23.85 10.95
C ALA A 190 3.99 -23.77 9.56
N GLY A 191 4.70 -22.67 9.27
CA GLY A 191 5.53 -22.56 8.07
C GLY A 191 4.79 -22.24 6.77
N ASN A 192 3.45 -22.34 6.72
CA ASN A 192 2.61 -22.02 5.56
C ASN A 192 1.95 -20.63 5.63
N TYR A 193 2.33 -19.80 6.62
CA TYR A 193 1.85 -18.45 6.75
C TYR A 193 2.83 -17.45 6.13
N PHE A 194 2.25 -16.36 5.62
CA PHE A 194 2.96 -15.20 5.09
C PHE A 194 2.45 -13.93 5.76
N TRP A 195 3.31 -12.92 5.94
CA TRP A 195 2.85 -11.59 6.27
C TRP A 195 2.19 -10.94 5.06
N ASN A 196 1.07 -10.26 5.27
CA ASN A 196 0.44 -9.44 4.26
C ASN A 196 1.29 -8.18 4.00
N ALA A 197 1.83 -8.05 2.80
CA ALA A 197 2.57 -6.85 2.42
C ALA A 197 1.67 -5.62 2.23
N GLY A 198 0.34 -5.78 2.20
CA GLY A 198 -0.60 -4.70 1.89
C GLY A 198 -0.51 -4.24 0.42
N ILE A 199 0.09 -5.05 -0.44
CA ILE A 199 0.16 -4.82 -1.89
C ILE A 199 -0.82 -5.79 -2.55
N PHE A 200 -1.80 -5.22 -3.25
CA PHE A 200 -2.89 -5.98 -3.86
C PHE A 200 -2.92 -5.78 -5.37
N VAL A 201 -3.29 -6.81 -6.12
CA VAL A 201 -3.42 -6.76 -7.58
C VAL A 201 -4.75 -7.36 -8.00
N TRP A 202 -5.49 -6.66 -8.83
CA TRP A 202 -6.79 -7.06 -9.36
C TRP A 202 -7.18 -6.31 -10.63
N ASN A 203 -8.14 -6.86 -11.37
CA ASN A 203 -8.83 -6.10 -12.39
C ASN A 203 -9.87 -5.16 -11.74
N VAL A 204 -10.05 -3.97 -12.28
CA VAL A 204 -11.01 -2.97 -11.77
C VAL A 204 -12.45 -3.48 -11.71
N ARG A 205 -12.84 -4.38 -12.63
CA ARG A 205 -14.16 -5.01 -12.63
C ARG A 205 -14.31 -5.96 -11.44
N THR A 206 -13.27 -6.75 -11.18
CA THR A 206 -13.23 -7.69 -10.05
C THR A 206 -13.43 -6.95 -8.74
N ILE A 207 -12.56 -5.99 -8.42
CA ILE A 207 -12.63 -5.30 -7.13
C ILE A 207 -13.94 -4.54 -6.95
N THR A 208 -14.46 -3.88 -7.99
CA THR A 208 -15.73 -3.16 -7.86
C THR A 208 -16.94 -4.11 -7.70
N ALA A 209 -16.89 -5.32 -8.28
CA ALA A 209 -17.90 -6.35 -8.06
C ALA A 209 -17.80 -6.94 -6.65
N VAL A 210 -16.60 -7.29 -6.21
CA VAL A 210 -16.32 -7.84 -4.87
C VAL A 210 -16.72 -6.85 -3.77
N MET A 211 -16.41 -5.56 -3.91
CA MET A 211 -16.83 -4.54 -2.95
C MET A 211 -18.35 -4.37 -2.88
N ARG A 212 -19.08 -4.56 -3.99
CA ARG A 212 -20.56 -4.56 -3.94
C ARG A 212 -21.14 -5.72 -3.13
N VAL A 213 -20.42 -6.85 -3.08
CA VAL A 213 -20.85 -8.03 -2.29
C VAL A 213 -20.47 -7.88 -0.82
N TYR A 214 -19.21 -7.56 -0.53
CA TYR A 214 -18.65 -7.63 0.83
C TYR A 214 -18.61 -6.28 1.57
N ALA A 215 -18.68 -5.16 0.85
CA ALA A 215 -18.72 -3.80 1.40
C ALA A 215 -19.79 -2.94 0.70
N PRO A 216 -21.08 -3.37 0.66
CA PRO A 216 -22.12 -2.74 -0.16
C PRO A 216 -22.36 -1.28 0.21
N GLY A 217 -22.21 -0.88 1.47
CA GLY A 217 -22.37 0.51 1.90
C GLY A 217 -21.32 1.44 1.25
N ILE A 218 -20.05 1.00 1.20
CA ILE A 218 -18.98 1.74 0.53
C ILE A 218 -19.23 1.77 -0.99
N ALA A 219 -19.55 0.63 -1.58
CA ALA A 219 -19.81 0.53 -3.02
C ALA A 219 -20.96 1.46 -3.46
N GLN A 220 -22.06 1.53 -2.71
CA GLN A 220 -23.20 2.42 -2.99
C GLN A 220 -22.81 3.89 -2.99
N ILE A 221 -21.93 4.31 -2.08
CA ILE A 221 -21.43 5.69 -2.02
C ILE A 221 -20.71 6.02 -3.33
N PHE A 222 -19.78 5.16 -3.75
CA PHE A 222 -19.01 5.40 -4.98
C PHE A 222 -19.82 5.17 -6.25
N ASP A 223 -20.83 4.32 -6.26
CA ASP A 223 -21.81 4.22 -7.36
C ASP A 223 -22.61 5.53 -7.52
N ARG A 224 -22.88 6.25 -6.42
CA ARG A 224 -23.54 7.58 -6.46
C ARG A 224 -22.59 8.68 -6.91
N ILE A 225 -21.29 8.62 -6.56
CA ILE A 225 -20.27 9.59 -7.01
C ILE A 225 -19.90 9.32 -8.49
N TYR A 226 -19.98 8.09 -8.96
CA TYR A 226 -19.50 7.63 -10.26
C TYR A 226 -19.93 8.49 -11.47
N PRO A 227 -21.19 8.95 -11.58
CA PRO A 227 -21.59 9.83 -12.69
C PRO A 227 -20.83 11.15 -12.73
N ASP A 228 -20.41 11.66 -11.57
CA ASP A 228 -19.80 12.99 -11.43
C ASP A 228 -18.27 12.99 -11.64
N PHE A 229 -17.60 11.84 -11.62
CA PHE A 229 -16.17 11.78 -11.92
C PHE A 229 -15.83 12.41 -13.27
N TYR A 230 -14.78 13.22 -13.30
CA TYR A 230 -14.29 14.02 -14.43
C TYR A 230 -15.29 15.10 -14.90
N THR A 231 -16.19 15.53 -14.04
CA THR A 231 -17.08 16.69 -14.28
C THR A 231 -16.82 17.77 -13.21
N GLU A 232 -17.39 18.96 -13.42
CA GLU A 232 -17.31 20.06 -12.43
C GLU A 232 -17.95 19.72 -11.07
N ARG A 233 -18.81 18.70 -11.02
CA ARG A 233 -19.48 18.25 -9.79
C ARG A 233 -18.68 17.23 -8.99
N GLU A 234 -17.55 16.76 -9.49
CA GLU A 234 -16.76 15.72 -8.83
C GLU A 234 -16.39 16.10 -7.40
N GLU A 235 -15.80 17.30 -7.23
CA GLU A 235 -15.31 17.77 -5.94
C GLU A 235 -16.45 17.88 -4.91
N GLU A 236 -17.58 18.46 -5.30
CA GLU A 236 -18.76 18.59 -4.44
C GLU A 236 -19.30 17.22 -4.03
N SER A 237 -19.44 16.30 -5.00
CA SER A 237 -19.97 14.94 -4.75
C SER A 237 -19.05 14.15 -3.82
N VAL A 238 -17.73 14.22 -4.01
CA VAL A 238 -16.76 13.57 -3.13
C VAL A 238 -16.79 14.18 -1.73
N LYS A 239 -16.73 15.50 -1.59
CA LYS A 239 -16.79 16.17 -0.28
C LYS A 239 -18.07 15.85 0.50
N LYS A 240 -19.18 15.68 -0.18
CA LYS A 240 -20.49 15.39 0.43
C LYS A 240 -20.65 13.92 0.79
N LEU A 241 -20.27 13.00 -0.07
CA LEU A 241 -20.59 11.58 0.05
C LEU A 241 -19.48 10.74 0.71
N PHE A 242 -18.21 11.01 0.39
CA PHE A 242 -17.07 10.26 0.95
C PHE A 242 -17.06 10.21 2.48
N PRO A 243 -17.34 11.32 3.22
CA PRO A 243 -17.37 11.28 4.69
C PRO A 243 -18.45 10.37 5.29
N THR A 244 -19.44 9.95 4.50
CA THR A 244 -20.50 9.02 4.95
C THR A 244 -20.07 7.55 4.87
N ALA A 245 -18.91 7.25 4.25
CA ALA A 245 -18.38 5.89 4.17
C ALA A 245 -17.96 5.37 5.54
N GLU A 246 -18.19 4.09 5.76
CA GLU A 246 -17.66 3.37 6.92
C GLU A 246 -16.13 3.44 6.95
N SER A 247 -15.56 3.70 8.14
CA SER A 247 -14.11 3.72 8.32
C SER A 247 -13.62 2.31 8.61
N ILE A 248 -13.22 1.58 7.57
CA ILE A 248 -12.78 0.18 7.64
C ILE A 248 -11.61 -0.08 6.70
N SER A 249 -10.68 -0.98 7.07
CA SER A 249 -9.62 -1.39 6.17
C SER A 249 -10.14 -2.35 5.10
N ILE A 250 -9.44 -2.42 3.97
CA ILE A 250 -9.73 -3.37 2.88
C ILE A 250 -9.58 -4.82 3.39
N ASP A 251 -8.69 -5.04 4.36
CA ASP A 251 -8.44 -6.34 4.95
C ASP A 251 -9.72 -6.88 5.61
N TYR A 252 -10.34 -6.10 6.50
CA TYR A 252 -11.60 -6.46 7.16
C TYR A 252 -12.82 -6.38 6.24
N ALA A 253 -12.84 -5.41 5.33
CA ALA A 253 -13.99 -5.22 4.46
C ALA A 253 -14.13 -6.31 3.40
N VAL A 254 -13.01 -6.78 2.86
CA VAL A 254 -12.95 -7.65 1.69
C VAL A 254 -12.05 -8.88 1.92
N MET A 255 -10.77 -8.69 2.32
CA MET A 255 -9.78 -9.77 2.25
C MET A 255 -10.05 -10.93 3.22
N GLU A 256 -10.68 -10.69 4.37
CA GLU A 256 -11.09 -11.75 5.30
C GLU A 256 -12.36 -12.50 4.86
N LYS A 257 -13.07 -12.05 3.82
CA LYS A 257 -14.41 -12.55 3.46
C LYS A 257 -14.51 -13.10 2.05
N ALA A 258 -13.71 -12.57 1.12
CA ALA A 258 -13.80 -12.96 -0.28
C ALA A 258 -13.12 -14.31 -0.53
N GLU A 259 -13.68 -15.09 -1.47
CA GLU A 259 -13.26 -16.48 -1.72
C GLU A 259 -12.13 -16.61 -2.75
N GLU A 260 -12.15 -15.77 -3.80
CA GLU A 260 -11.18 -15.82 -4.92
C GLU A 260 -9.92 -14.99 -4.63
N ILE A 261 -9.29 -15.23 -3.46
CA ILE A 261 -8.05 -14.57 -3.06
C ILE A 261 -6.89 -15.53 -3.15
N TYR A 262 -5.78 -15.00 -3.67
CA TYR A 262 -4.54 -15.74 -3.86
C TYR A 262 -3.38 -14.99 -3.26
N VAL A 263 -2.39 -15.71 -2.78
CA VAL A 263 -1.12 -15.15 -2.30
C VAL A 263 0.01 -15.55 -3.24
N LEU A 264 0.81 -14.55 -3.60
CA LEU A 264 2.06 -14.73 -4.33
C LEU A 264 3.22 -14.40 -3.38
N PRO A 265 3.98 -15.40 -2.91
CA PRO A 265 5.15 -15.19 -2.09
C PRO A 265 6.23 -14.36 -2.80
N ALA A 266 6.84 -13.42 -2.07
CA ALA A 266 7.87 -12.54 -2.56
C ALA A 266 9.05 -12.45 -1.58
N GLN A 267 10.28 -12.57 -2.10
CA GLN A 267 11.53 -12.44 -1.33
C GLN A 267 12.29 -11.18 -1.73
N MET A 268 11.64 -10.05 -1.62
CA MET A 268 12.10 -8.76 -2.16
C MET A 268 12.76 -7.83 -1.12
N GLY A 269 13.13 -8.35 0.06
CA GLY A 269 13.69 -7.52 1.12
C GLY A 269 12.71 -6.45 1.63
N TRP A 270 11.46 -6.84 1.85
CA TRP A 270 10.37 -5.95 2.24
C TRP A 270 10.42 -5.59 3.74
N SER A 271 10.11 -4.33 4.04
CA SER A 271 9.84 -3.84 5.39
C SER A 271 8.76 -2.74 5.35
N ASP A 272 7.83 -2.79 6.31
CA ASP A 272 6.85 -1.72 6.50
C ASP A 272 7.43 -0.46 7.18
N LEU A 273 8.69 -0.53 7.63
CA LEU A 273 9.30 0.50 8.48
C LEU A 273 8.38 0.94 9.63
N GLY A 274 7.80 -0.02 10.35
CA GLY A 274 6.85 0.24 11.43
C GLY A 274 7.49 0.69 12.73
N THR A 275 8.80 0.51 12.90
CA THR A 275 9.53 0.82 14.13
C THR A 275 10.96 1.27 13.85
N TRP A 276 11.57 1.96 14.83
CA TRP A 276 13.01 2.30 14.81
C TRP A 276 13.90 1.07 14.70
N GLY A 277 13.52 -0.06 15.33
CA GLY A 277 14.23 -1.32 15.21
C GLY A 277 14.22 -1.88 13.78
N ALA A 278 13.11 -1.75 13.06
CA ALA A 278 13.03 -2.13 11.64
C ALA A 278 13.97 -1.26 10.78
N LEU A 279 14.01 0.04 11.01
CA LEU A 279 14.93 0.95 10.34
C LEU A 279 16.38 0.59 10.64
N HIS A 280 16.72 0.37 11.91
CA HIS A 280 18.07 -0.04 12.33
C HIS A 280 18.53 -1.33 11.64
N THR A 281 17.61 -2.28 11.39
CA THR A 281 17.93 -3.54 10.69
C THR A 281 18.31 -3.31 9.23
N LEU A 282 17.72 -2.31 8.58
CA LEU A 282 17.93 -2.00 7.16
C LEU A 282 19.17 -1.14 6.89
N LEU A 283 19.52 -0.25 7.83
CA LEU A 283 20.64 0.67 7.62
C LEU A 283 22.00 -0.03 7.76
N PRO A 284 23.03 0.42 7.03
CA PRO A 284 24.41 0.02 7.24
C PRO A 284 24.85 0.32 8.69
N LYS A 285 25.68 -0.54 9.26
CA LYS A 285 26.17 -0.41 10.64
C LYS A 285 27.67 -0.20 10.66
N ASP A 286 28.12 0.61 11.58
CA ASP A 286 29.55 0.73 11.91
C ASP A 286 30.06 -0.51 12.69
N LYS A 287 31.35 -0.50 13.05
CA LYS A 287 31.98 -1.61 13.78
C LYS A 287 31.40 -1.80 15.19
N GLU A 288 30.74 -0.79 15.74
CA GLU A 288 30.15 -0.78 17.07
C GLU A 288 28.64 -1.09 17.01
N GLY A 289 28.08 -1.33 15.80
CA GLY A 289 26.68 -1.67 15.61
C GLY A 289 25.76 -0.46 15.53
N ASN A 290 26.30 0.76 15.44
CA ASN A 290 25.48 1.96 15.28
C ASN A 290 25.05 2.12 13.82
N ALA A 291 23.81 2.54 13.60
CA ALA A 291 23.28 2.91 12.28
C ALA A 291 23.05 4.42 12.24
N THR A 292 23.66 5.09 11.26
CA THR A 292 23.46 6.53 11.03
C THR A 292 22.79 6.74 9.69
N ALA A 293 21.59 7.37 9.71
CA ALA A 293 20.98 7.95 8.51
C ALA A 293 21.33 9.44 8.52
N VAL A 294 22.27 9.86 7.67
CA VAL A 294 22.73 11.24 7.64
C VAL A 294 21.96 12.01 6.57
N SER A 295 21.00 12.85 6.99
CA SER A 295 20.62 14.00 6.20
C SER A 295 21.52 15.17 6.60
N TYR A 296 22.39 15.63 5.69
CA TYR A 296 23.32 16.75 5.95
C TYR A 296 22.65 18.09 6.32
N THR A 297 21.35 18.17 6.21
CA THR A 297 20.57 19.37 6.57
C THR A 297 20.29 19.52 8.06
N HIS A 298 20.62 18.54 8.93
CA HIS A 298 20.29 18.55 10.35
C HIS A 298 21.50 18.31 11.29
N LEU A 299 22.73 18.44 10.81
CA LEU A 299 23.95 18.34 11.64
C LEU A 299 24.41 19.67 12.22
N THR A 300 23.47 20.48 12.74
CA THR A 300 23.80 21.55 13.66
C THR A 300 23.08 21.35 14.98
N LEU A 301 23.36 20.24 15.65
CA LEU A 301 23.21 20.23 17.10
C LEU A 301 24.47 20.84 17.70
N PRO A 302 24.39 21.98 18.44
CA PRO A 302 25.50 22.43 19.21
C PRO A 302 25.81 21.36 20.24
N THR A 303 26.96 20.73 20.10
CA THR A 303 27.54 19.94 21.19
C THR A 303 27.98 20.89 22.28
N ASN A 304 27.08 21.34 23.12
CA ASN A 304 27.47 21.84 24.45
C ASN A 304 27.76 20.61 25.30
N ARG A 305 29.02 20.19 25.24
CA ARG A 305 29.66 19.55 26.38
C ARG A 305 29.98 20.69 27.35
N GLU A 306 29.17 20.85 28.35
CA GLU A 306 29.64 21.41 29.62
C GLU A 306 29.79 20.24 30.60
N VAL A 307 30.96 20.21 31.20
CA VAL A 307 31.50 19.32 32.17
C VAL A 307 30.70 19.29 33.47
#